data_389cdd8af538d29b9aeaf8c59b65a7f4
#
_entry.id   389cdd8af538d29b9aeaf8c59b65a7f4
#
_cell.length_a   1.000
_cell.length_b   1.000
_cell.length_c   1.000
_cell.angle_alpha   90.00
_cell.angle_beta   90.00
_cell.angle_gamma   90.00
#
_symmetry.space_group_name_H-M   'P 1'
#
loop_
_entity.id
_entity.type
_entity.pdbx_description
1 polymer ?
#
loop_
_entity_poly.entity_id
_entity_poly.type
_entity_poly.pdbx_seq_one_letter_code
_entity_poly.pdbx_strand_id
1 'polypeptide(L)'
;MKRVRRREFITLLGGAAAAWPLAARAQQRERMRRLAVLMPYPEGDAEVQVEVAAFREQLQKLGWTQGRNLLIDYRWPGDQVGRIHAAAKELVALQPDAILVRSTPVTRALMQETRAIPIVFLMVSDPVGDGLIANFANPGSNVTGFTNAEASLGGKWIELLKEIAPGLQRLGALTNPKTAPGRGAYYQGSVESAAASMGLKLVTAVVESPADIQQAIDSFAREPNGGLLVLPDLTTATHRAQIIALAAPHRLPAVYGIKFYATEGGLMSYGADPTDLYRRSATYIDRFLRGEKPGALPVQAPVKFELVINLKTAKALGLDVPWFLQQRADEVIE
;
A
#
# COMPACT_ATOMS: atom_id res chain seq x y z
N MET A 1 66.85 -32.20 -4.76
CA MET A 1 65.39 -32.30 -4.74
C MET A 1 64.92 -32.58 -3.31
N LYS A 2 64.27 -31.58 -2.63
CA LYS A 2 63.74 -31.74 -1.26
C LYS A 2 62.44 -32.52 -1.32
N ARG A 3 62.39 -33.71 -0.68
CA ARG A 3 61.15 -34.48 -0.53
C ARG A 3 60.22 -33.79 0.47
N VAL A 4 59.09 -33.32 0.01
CA VAL A 4 57.98 -32.81 0.87
C VAL A 4 57.45 -33.97 1.71
N ARG A 5 57.43 -33.85 3.03
CA ARG A 5 56.96 -34.92 3.95
C ARG A 5 55.42 -35.04 3.84
N ARG A 6 54.93 -36.27 3.81
CA ARG A 6 53.50 -36.60 3.71
C ARG A 6 52.58 -35.82 4.67
N ARG A 7 53.06 -35.45 5.85
CA ARG A 7 52.33 -34.63 6.84
C ARG A 7 52.12 -33.19 6.43
N GLU A 8 53.08 -32.57 5.72
CA GLU A 8 52.95 -31.16 5.23
C GLU A 8 51.95 -31.04 4.08
N PHE A 9 51.80 -32.13 3.27
CA PHE A 9 50.80 -32.18 2.19
C PHE A 9 49.37 -32.30 2.73
N ILE A 10 49.15 -33.07 3.81
CA ILE A 10 47.84 -33.23 4.45
C ILE A 10 47.37 -31.97 5.14
N THR A 11 48.30 -31.20 5.77
CA THR A 11 47.96 -29.89 6.42
C THR A 11 47.64 -28.81 5.40
N LEU A 12 48.26 -28.79 4.23
CA LEU A 12 47.95 -27.89 3.13
C LEU A 12 46.59 -28.18 2.48
N LEU A 13 46.21 -29.46 2.32
CA LEU A 13 44.92 -29.87 1.79
C LEU A 13 43.77 -29.62 2.81
N GLY A 14 44.00 -29.83 4.10
CA GLY A 14 43.03 -29.54 5.15
C GLY A 14 42.73 -28.06 5.32
N GLY A 15 43.76 -27.18 5.18
CA GLY A 15 43.61 -25.74 5.22
C GLY A 15 42.83 -25.17 4.02
N ALA A 16 43.03 -25.72 2.82
CA ALA A 16 42.30 -25.31 1.63
C ALA A 16 40.79 -25.71 1.68
N ALA A 17 40.45 -26.87 2.24
CA ALA A 17 39.07 -27.33 2.38
C ALA A 17 38.28 -26.55 3.43
N ALA A 18 38.93 -26.01 4.47
CA ALA A 18 38.28 -25.19 5.49
C ALA A 18 38.06 -23.72 5.04
N ALA A 19 38.88 -23.21 4.10
CA ALA A 19 38.76 -21.84 3.57
C ALA A 19 37.68 -21.72 2.46
N TRP A 20 37.30 -22.81 1.79
CA TRP A 20 36.32 -22.79 0.71
C TRP A 20 34.92 -22.30 1.12
N PRO A 21 34.32 -22.76 2.26
CA PRO A 21 33.01 -22.23 2.67
C PRO A 21 33.05 -20.76 3.13
N LEU A 22 34.21 -20.27 3.59
CA LEU A 22 34.38 -18.85 3.93
C LEU A 22 34.55 -17.97 2.68
N ALA A 23 35.24 -18.44 1.67
CA ALA A 23 35.37 -17.75 0.37
C ALA A 23 34.02 -17.74 -0.39
N ALA A 24 33.26 -18.83 -0.36
CA ALA A 24 31.93 -18.90 -0.95
C ALA A 24 30.93 -17.95 -0.25
N ARG A 25 31.01 -17.81 1.08
CA ARG A 25 30.22 -16.83 1.83
C ARG A 25 30.65 -15.37 1.58
N ALA A 26 31.94 -15.12 1.37
CA ALA A 26 32.46 -13.80 0.99
C ALA A 26 31.98 -13.42 -0.42
N GLN A 27 32.04 -14.35 -1.38
CA GLN A 27 31.57 -14.13 -2.75
C GLN A 27 30.05 -13.93 -2.84
N GLN A 28 29.25 -14.53 -1.96
CA GLN A 28 27.81 -14.21 -1.84
C GLN A 28 27.55 -12.78 -1.32
N ARG A 29 28.46 -12.18 -0.56
CA ARG A 29 28.37 -10.79 -0.09
C ARG A 29 28.69 -9.76 -1.17
N GLU A 30 29.41 -10.12 -2.21
CA GLU A 30 29.81 -9.21 -3.30
C GLU A 30 28.85 -9.23 -4.51
N ARG A 31 27.89 -10.17 -4.56
CA ARG A 31 26.92 -10.22 -5.67
C ARG A 31 25.94 -9.05 -5.56
N MET A 32 25.92 -8.19 -6.59
CA MET A 32 24.91 -7.16 -6.76
C MET A 32 23.53 -7.81 -6.74
N ARG A 33 22.69 -7.45 -5.78
CA ARG A 33 21.30 -7.89 -5.70
C ARG A 33 20.40 -6.98 -6.52
N ARG A 34 19.32 -7.53 -7.05
CA ARG A 34 18.36 -6.77 -7.84
C ARG A 34 16.99 -6.79 -7.19
N LEU A 35 16.42 -5.62 -6.97
CA LEU A 35 15.08 -5.41 -6.46
C LEU A 35 14.25 -4.75 -7.56
N ALA A 36 13.08 -5.32 -7.87
CA ALA A 36 12.08 -4.66 -8.71
C ALA A 36 11.05 -3.95 -7.82
N VAL A 37 10.60 -2.76 -8.26
CA VAL A 37 9.60 -1.97 -7.54
C VAL A 37 8.52 -1.53 -8.54
N LEU A 38 7.26 -1.93 -8.30
CA LEU A 38 6.14 -1.63 -9.18
C LEU A 38 5.08 -0.81 -8.45
N MET A 39 4.99 0.47 -8.79
CA MET A 39 4.10 1.45 -8.14
C MET A 39 3.06 1.97 -9.15
N PRO A 40 1.76 1.78 -8.90
CA PRO A 40 0.70 2.17 -9.83
C PRO A 40 0.33 3.66 -9.71
N TYR A 41 1.32 4.52 -9.66
CA TYR A 41 1.20 5.97 -9.56
C TYR A 41 2.12 6.65 -10.57
N PRO A 42 1.95 7.94 -10.86
CA PRO A 42 2.97 8.73 -11.56
C PRO A 42 4.27 8.76 -10.75
N GLU A 43 5.43 8.69 -11.44
CA GLU A 43 6.74 8.77 -10.78
C GLU A 43 6.93 10.06 -9.96
N GLY A 44 6.31 11.17 -10.40
CA GLY A 44 6.36 12.46 -9.70
C GLY A 44 5.35 12.64 -8.58
N ASP A 45 4.62 11.61 -8.16
CA ASP A 45 3.67 11.68 -7.05
C ASP A 45 4.40 11.94 -5.72
N ALA A 46 4.25 13.15 -5.17
CA ALA A 46 5.03 13.62 -4.02
C ALA A 46 4.82 12.75 -2.76
N GLU A 47 3.59 12.34 -2.48
CA GLU A 47 3.25 11.53 -1.31
C GLU A 47 3.84 10.12 -1.43
N VAL A 48 3.73 9.51 -2.61
CA VAL A 48 4.30 8.18 -2.86
C VAL A 48 5.84 8.23 -2.83
N GLN A 49 6.45 9.33 -3.25
CA GLN A 49 7.91 9.50 -3.17
C GLN A 49 8.40 9.59 -1.70
N VAL A 50 7.63 10.20 -0.79
CA VAL A 50 7.94 10.19 0.65
C VAL A 50 7.92 8.77 1.21
N GLU A 51 6.90 7.96 0.85
CA GLU A 51 6.79 6.56 1.26
C GLU A 51 7.96 5.71 0.74
N VAL A 52 8.29 5.86 -0.55
CA VAL A 52 9.42 5.18 -1.20
C VAL A 52 10.77 5.62 -0.61
N ALA A 53 10.91 6.91 -0.24
CA ALA A 53 12.12 7.39 0.43
C ALA A 53 12.32 6.73 1.80
N ALA A 54 11.25 6.60 2.60
CA ALA A 54 11.30 5.91 3.89
C ALA A 54 11.69 4.41 3.75
N PHE A 55 11.18 3.74 2.72
CA PHE A 55 11.59 2.39 2.37
C PHE A 55 13.09 2.31 2.03
N ARG A 56 13.58 3.19 1.16
CA ARG A 56 15.00 3.23 0.76
C ARG A 56 15.93 3.54 1.93
N GLU A 57 15.54 4.49 2.79
CA GLU A 57 16.28 4.81 4.01
C GLU A 57 16.41 3.59 4.93
N GLN A 58 15.32 2.83 5.10
CA GLN A 58 15.35 1.64 5.92
C GLN A 58 16.21 0.53 5.28
N LEU A 59 16.16 0.34 3.96
CA LEU A 59 17.07 -0.58 3.26
C LEU A 59 18.53 -0.19 3.49
N GLN A 60 18.83 1.10 3.46
CA GLN A 60 20.18 1.61 3.72
C GLN A 60 20.66 1.29 5.16
N LYS A 61 19.76 1.47 6.16
CA LYS A 61 20.03 1.07 7.56
C LYS A 61 20.28 -0.44 7.71
N LEU A 62 19.67 -1.26 6.85
CA LEU A 62 19.86 -2.72 6.79
C LEU A 62 21.12 -3.13 6.01
N GLY A 63 21.86 -2.15 5.45
CA GLY A 63 23.12 -2.36 4.75
C GLY A 63 23.01 -2.46 3.24
N TRP A 64 21.82 -2.15 2.65
CA TRP A 64 21.60 -2.16 1.21
C TRP A 64 21.74 -0.76 0.64
N THR A 65 22.73 -0.56 -0.22
CA THR A 65 23.02 0.74 -0.85
C THR A 65 22.88 0.60 -2.37
N GLN A 66 21.97 1.39 -2.95
CA GLN A 66 21.79 1.43 -4.41
C GLN A 66 23.07 1.82 -5.11
N GLY A 67 23.43 1.07 -6.17
CA GLY A 67 24.66 1.26 -6.94
C GLY A 67 25.91 0.61 -6.33
N ARG A 68 25.85 0.11 -5.07
CA ARG A 68 26.96 -0.57 -4.41
C ARG A 68 26.76 -2.09 -4.31
N ASN A 69 25.67 -2.52 -3.69
CA ASN A 69 25.30 -3.93 -3.50
C ASN A 69 23.84 -4.23 -3.83
N LEU A 70 23.07 -3.21 -4.24
CA LEU A 70 21.69 -3.28 -4.64
C LEU A 70 21.45 -2.47 -5.91
N LEU A 71 20.76 -3.08 -6.89
CA LEU A 71 20.17 -2.40 -8.05
C LEU A 71 18.66 -2.38 -7.85
N ILE A 72 18.02 -1.22 -8.01
CA ILE A 72 16.56 -1.08 -7.89
C ILE A 72 16.01 -0.62 -9.24
N ASP A 73 15.13 -1.44 -9.81
CA ASP A 73 14.42 -1.16 -11.06
C ASP A 73 12.98 -0.75 -10.76
N TYR A 74 12.64 0.50 -11.01
CA TYR A 74 11.30 1.04 -10.81
C TYR A 74 10.47 0.99 -12.08
N ARG A 75 9.13 0.76 -11.92
CA ARG A 75 8.14 1.01 -12.96
C ARG A 75 6.93 1.73 -12.35
N TRP A 76 6.47 2.75 -13.07
CA TRP A 76 5.38 3.63 -12.68
C TRP A 76 4.27 3.64 -13.76
N PRO A 77 3.53 2.53 -13.93
CA PRO A 77 2.56 2.41 -15.03
C PRO A 77 1.30 3.26 -14.86
N GLY A 78 1.04 3.85 -13.68
CA GLY A 78 -0.26 4.40 -13.35
C GLY A 78 -1.27 3.26 -13.08
N ASP A 79 -2.58 3.58 -13.19
CA ASP A 79 -3.69 2.66 -12.88
C ASP A 79 -4.21 1.84 -14.09
N GLN A 80 -3.66 2.08 -15.28
CA GLN A 80 -4.12 1.38 -16.49
C GLN A 80 -3.69 -0.08 -16.50
N VAL A 81 -4.66 -0.99 -16.51
CA VAL A 81 -4.45 -2.44 -16.41
C VAL A 81 -3.43 -2.97 -17.43
N GLY A 82 -3.55 -2.56 -18.70
CA GLY A 82 -2.61 -3.00 -19.74
C GLY A 82 -1.16 -2.58 -19.49
N ARG A 83 -0.95 -1.36 -18.98
CA ARG A 83 0.38 -0.86 -18.62
C ARG A 83 0.95 -1.56 -17.39
N ILE A 84 0.08 -1.89 -16.41
CA ILE A 84 0.46 -2.66 -15.23
C ILE A 84 0.98 -4.05 -15.64
N HIS A 85 0.26 -4.76 -16.51
CA HIS A 85 0.68 -6.08 -17.00
C HIS A 85 1.99 -6.01 -17.80
N ALA A 86 2.15 -5.02 -18.68
CA ALA A 86 3.39 -4.83 -19.42
C ALA A 86 4.58 -4.59 -18.48
N ALA A 87 4.43 -3.71 -17.49
CA ALA A 87 5.46 -3.42 -16.50
C ALA A 87 5.79 -4.63 -15.61
N ALA A 88 4.79 -5.42 -15.22
CA ALA A 88 4.99 -6.65 -14.46
C ALA A 88 5.84 -7.66 -15.26
N LYS A 89 5.50 -7.88 -16.53
CA LYS A 89 6.25 -8.75 -17.44
C LYS A 89 7.70 -8.29 -17.64
N GLU A 90 7.91 -6.98 -17.87
CA GLU A 90 9.26 -6.40 -17.99
C GLU A 90 10.09 -6.63 -16.73
N LEU A 91 9.54 -6.35 -15.54
CA LEU A 91 10.26 -6.50 -14.28
C LEU A 91 10.61 -7.96 -13.98
N VAL A 92 9.69 -8.89 -14.25
CA VAL A 92 9.95 -10.33 -14.07
C VAL A 92 11.04 -10.83 -15.04
N ALA A 93 11.09 -10.31 -16.27
CA ALA A 93 12.14 -10.65 -17.24
C ALA A 93 13.55 -10.23 -16.79
N LEU A 94 13.68 -9.24 -15.91
CA LEU A 94 14.95 -8.83 -15.30
C LEU A 94 15.46 -9.85 -14.26
N GLN A 95 14.66 -10.84 -13.88
CA GLN A 95 14.95 -11.85 -12.86
C GLN A 95 15.45 -11.26 -11.54
N PRO A 96 14.68 -10.35 -10.90
CA PRO A 96 15.09 -9.75 -9.64
C PRO A 96 15.11 -10.77 -8.51
N ASP A 97 15.90 -10.50 -7.47
CA ASP A 97 15.95 -11.33 -6.25
C ASP A 97 14.68 -11.17 -5.39
N ALA A 98 13.98 -10.02 -5.51
CA ALA A 98 12.69 -9.77 -4.86
C ALA A 98 11.93 -8.66 -5.61
N ILE A 99 10.61 -8.60 -5.39
CA ILE A 99 9.73 -7.56 -5.95
C ILE A 99 8.95 -6.88 -4.81
N LEU A 100 8.98 -5.55 -4.75
CA LEU A 100 8.07 -4.75 -3.93
C LEU A 100 6.94 -4.22 -4.81
N VAL A 101 5.70 -4.35 -4.34
CA VAL A 101 4.53 -3.95 -5.11
C VAL A 101 3.48 -3.29 -4.23
N ARG A 102 2.70 -2.36 -4.79
CA ARG A 102 1.57 -1.72 -4.09
C ARG A 102 0.25 -2.05 -4.78
N SER A 103 -0.78 -2.32 -3.99
CA SER A 103 -2.18 -2.59 -4.37
C SER A 103 -2.48 -4.00 -4.88
N THR A 104 -3.75 -4.41 -4.71
CA THR A 104 -4.27 -5.70 -5.14
C THR A 104 -4.14 -5.96 -6.65
N PRO A 105 -4.54 -5.05 -7.57
CA PRO A 105 -4.47 -5.30 -9.01
C PRO A 105 -3.04 -5.55 -9.48
N VAL A 106 -2.08 -4.79 -8.95
CA VAL A 106 -0.66 -4.89 -9.34
C VAL A 106 -0.02 -6.17 -8.81
N THR A 107 -0.35 -6.55 -7.56
CA THR A 107 0.07 -7.83 -6.98
C THR A 107 -0.43 -9.00 -7.81
N ARG A 108 -1.70 -8.96 -8.22
CA ARG A 108 -2.32 -9.99 -9.06
C ARG A 108 -1.64 -10.11 -10.43
N ALA A 109 -1.29 -8.97 -11.05
CA ALA A 109 -0.57 -8.97 -12.33
C ALA A 109 0.80 -9.64 -12.21
N LEU A 110 1.58 -9.35 -11.16
CA LEU A 110 2.88 -10.01 -10.91
C LEU A 110 2.73 -11.51 -10.63
N MET A 111 1.70 -11.93 -9.92
CA MET A 111 1.43 -13.35 -9.66
C MET A 111 1.10 -14.15 -10.92
N GLN A 112 0.64 -13.52 -11.99
CA GLN A 112 0.44 -14.15 -13.30
C GLN A 112 1.76 -14.37 -14.04
N GLU A 113 2.76 -13.50 -13.81
CA GLU A 113 4.05 -13.54 -14.49
C GLU A 113 5.08 -14.42 -13.77
N THR A 114 4.99 -14.60 -12.44
CA THR A 114 5.96 -15.41 -11.70
C THR A 114 5.35 -16.14 -10.50
N ARG A 115 5.85 -17.37 -10.27
CA ARG A 115 5.57 -18.20 -9.09
C ARG A 115 6.82 -18.45 -8.24
N ALA A 116 7.98 -17.92 -8.67
CA ALA A 116 9.27 -18.21 -8.06
C ALA A 116 9.89 -16.99 -7.37
N ILE A 117 9.79 -15.80 -7.99
CA ILE A 117 10.38 -14.58 -7.44
C ILE A 117 9.56 -14.11 -6.23
N PRO A 118 10.19 -13.85 -5.08
CA PRO A 118 9.51 -13.32 -3.89
C PRO A 118 8.83 -11.99 -4.17
N ILE A 119 7.56 -11.86 -3.79
CA ILE A 119 6.76 -10.64 -3.93
C ILE A 119 6.34 -10.16 -2.54
N VAL A 120 6.69 -8.92 -2.19
CA VAL A 120 6.20 -8.22 -0.99
C VAL A 120 5.18 -7.19 -1.43
N PHE A 121 3.91 -7.42 -1.08
CA PHE A 121 2.87 -6.44 -1.34
C PHE A 121 2.72 -5.43 -0.20
N LEU A 122 2.27 -4.24 -0.57
CA LEU A 122 1.85 -3.15 0.31
C LEU A 122 0.45 -2.71 -0.06
N MET A 123 -0.29 -2.14 0.90
CA MET A 123 -1.59 -1.52 0.67
C MET A 123 -2.59 -2.46 -0.01
N VAL A 124 -2.62 -3.72 0.41
CA VAL A 124 -3.63 -4.72 0.04
C VAL A 124 -4.53 -4.93 1.26
N SER A 125 -5.83 -4.68 1.12
CA SER A 125 -6.75 -4.75 2.26
C SER A 125 -7.21 -6.19 2.55
N ASP A 126 -7.56 -6.95 1.51
CA ASP A 126 -8.09 -8.33 1.64
C ASP A 126 -7.28 -9.34 0.82
N PRO A 127 -6.06 -9.68 1.23
CA PRO A 127 -5.23 -10.60 0.44
C PRO A 127 -5.77 -12.04 0.40
N VAL A 128 -6.57 -12.46 1.39
CA VAL A 128 -7.20 -13.79 1.42
C VAL A 128 -8.44 -13.81 0.53
N GLY A 129 -9.37 -12.87 0.71
CA GLY A 129 -10.58 -12.78 -0.10
C GLY A 129 -10.30 -12.51 -1.59
N ASP A 130 -9.21 -11.80 -1.89
CA ASP A 130 -8.72 -11.57 -3.24
C ASP A 130 -7.94 -12.77 -3.84
N GLY A 131 -7.71 -13.85 -3.06
CA GLY A 131 -7.04 -15.05 -3.50
C GLY A 131 -5.53 -14.90 -3.76
N LEU A 132 -4.89 -13.89 -3.13
CA LEU A 132 -3.45 -13.67 -3.26
C LEU A 132 -2.63 -14.59 -2.36
N ILE A 133 -3.18 -14.93 -1.19
CA ILE A 133 -2.56 -15.80 -0.18
C ILE A 133 -3.59 -16.77 0.40
N ALA A 134 -3.13 -17.89 0.96
CA ALA A 134 -3.99 -18.87 1.61
C ALA A 134 -4.51 -18.36 2.98
N ASN A 135 -3.61 -17.83 3.80
CA ASN A 135 -3.91 -17.18 5.09
C ASN A 135 -2.73 -16.30 5.53
N PHE A 136 -2.94 -15.51 6.58
CA PHE A 136 -1.94 -14.55 7.08
C PHE A 136 -0.69 -15.24 7.65
N ALA A 137 -0.86 -16.32 8.42
CA ALA A 137 0.26 -17.00 9.09
C ALA A 137 1.14 -17.77 8.09
N ASN A 138 0.50 -18.39 7.09
CA ASN A 138 1.15 -19.19 6.06
C ASN A 138 0.62 -18.78 4.68
N PRO A 139 1.22 -17.78 4.02
CA PRO A 139 0.76 -17.30 2.72
C PRO A 139 0.67 -18.39 1.64
N GLY A 140 1.50 -19.42 1.71
CA GLY A 140 1.42 -20.62 0.87
C GLY A 140 1.94 -20.45 -0.56
N SER A 141 2.55 -19.30 -0.90
CA SER A 141 3.04 -18.98 -2.24
C SER A 141 4.33 -18.14 -2.17
N ASN A 142 4.76 -17.60 -3.31
CA ASN A 142 5.86 -16.64 -3.38
C ASN A 142 5.45 -15.21 -2.98
N VAL A 143 4.27 -15.02 -2.40
CA VAL A 143 3.69 -13.70 -2.07
C VAL A 143 3.48 -13.60 -0.58
N THR A 144 3.92 -12.48 0.00
CA THR A 144 3.63 -12.05 1.37
C THR A 144 3.58 -10.52 1.41
N GLY A 145 3.34 -9.91 2.56
CA GLY A 145 3.37 -8.44 2.62
C GLY A 145 2.64 -7.83 3.80
N PHE A 146 2.13 -6.61 3.58
CA PHE A 146 1.57 -5.76 4.61
C PHE A 146 0.20 -5.24 4.17
N THR A 147 -0.83 -5.56 4.96
CA THR A 147 -2.18 -5.02 4.74
C THR A 147 -2.25 -3.58 5.25
N ASN A 148 -3.26 -2.84 4.79
CA ASN A 148 -3.47 -1.44 5.17
C ASN A 148 -4.77 -1.19 5.91
N ALA A 149 -5.66 -2.18 5.99
CA ALA A 149 -6.99 -1.98 6.53
C ALA A 149 -7.62 -3.27 7.04
N GLU A 150 -8.62 -3.10 7.89
CA GLU A 150 -9.55 -4.12 8.32
C GLU A 150 -10.95 -3.77 7.84
N ALA A 151 -11.80 -4.76 7.60
CA ALA A 151 -13.16 -4.56 7.11
C ALA A 151 -14.01 -3.65 8.04
N SER A 152 -13.74 -3.69 9.34
CA SER A 152 -14.37 -2.87 10.39
C SER A 152 -14.18 -1.36 10.22
N LEU A 153 -13.13 -0.92 9.50
CA LEU A 153 -12.86 0.50 9.27
C LEU A 153 -13.99 1.23 8.52
N GLY A 154 -14.80 0.51 7.73
CA GLY A 154 -15.96 1.09 7.07
C GLY A 154 -16.90 1.80 8.04
N GLY A 155 -17.19 1.19 9.19
CA GLY A 155 -17.97 1.81 10.25
C GLY A 155 -17.26 3.02 10.87
N LYS A 156 -15.97 2.91 11.12
CA LYS A 156 -15.19 3.98 11.76
C LYS A 156 -15.13 5.26 10.91
N TRP A 157 -15.02 5.15 9.59
CA TRP A 157 -15.07 6.31 8.71
C TRP A 157 -16.40 7.05 8.79
N ILE A 158 -17.52 6.31 8.85
CA ILE A 158 -18.85 6.91 8.95
C ILE A 158 -19.05 7.61 10.31
N GLU A 159 -18.59 6.98 11.41
CA GLU A 159 -18.62 7.61 12.74
C GLU A 159 -17.88 8.94 12.75
N LEU A 160 -16.63 8.96 12.27
CA LEU A 160 -15.81 10.15 12.20
C LEU A 160 -16.44 11.26 11.33
N LEU A 161 -17.00 10.88 10.18
CA LEU A 161 -17.69 11.83 9.30
C LEU A 161 -18.93 12.40 9.95
N LYS A 162 -19.69 11.60 10.71
CA LYS A 162 -20.89 12.04 11.45
C LYS A 162 -20.54 12.91 12.65
N GLU A 163 -19.40 12.67 13.32
CA GLU A 163 -18.88 13.52 14.39
C GLU A 163 -18.59 14.95 13.89
N ILE A 164 -18.03 15.09 12.67
CA ILE A 164 -17.68 16.40 12.09
C ILE A 164 -18.85 17.06 11.34
N ALA A 165 -19.79 16.27 10.83
CA ALA A 165 -20.95 16.72 10.08
C ALA A 165 -22.25 16.08 10.64
N PRO A 166 -22.71 16.51 11.85
CA PRO A 166 -23.84 15.86 12.54
C PRO A 166 -25.16 15.97 11.77
N GLY A 167 -25.32 16.96 10.89
CA GLY A 167 -26.47 17.13 10.00
C GLY A 167 -26.55 16.16 8.82
N LEU A 168 -25.56 15.24 8.68
CA LEU A 168 -25.52 14.28 7.58
C LEU A 168 -26.73 13.33 7.59
N GLN A 169 -27.37 13.17 6.44
CA GLN A 169 -28.53 12.29 6.25
C GLN A 169 -28.29 11.26 5.13
N ARG A 170 -27.33 11.53 4.24
CA ARG A 170 -27.02 10.70 3.09
C ARG A 170 -25.52 10.48 2.98
N LEU A 171 -25.12 9.28 2.61
CA LEU A 171 -23.74 8.90 2.41
C LEU A 171 -23.54 8.37 0.99
N GLY A 172 -22.69 9.04 0.20
CA GLY A 172 -22.24 8.56 -1.10
C GLY A 172 -20.95 7.77 -0.95
N ALA A 173 -20.95 6.47 -1.23
CA ALA A 173 -19.76 5.63 -1.19
C ALA A 173 -19.21 5.44 -2.61
N LEU A 174 -17.99 5.91 -2.86
CA LEU A 174 -17.30 5.75 -4.15
C LEU A 174 -16.41 4.51 -4.11
N THR A 175 -16.52 3.64 -5.12
CA THR A 175 -15.72 2.42 -5.24
C THR A 175 -15.62 1.96 -6.68
N ASN A 176 -14.50 1.30 -7.05
CA ASN A 176 -14.39 0.58 -8.32
C ASN A 176 -14.24 -0.92 -8.04
N PRO A 177 -15.26 -1.76 -8.33
CA PRO A 177 -15.19 -3.20 -8.08
C PRO A 177 -14.04 -3.93 -8.80
N LYS A 178 -13.46 -3.35 -9.85
CA LYS A 178 -12.33 -3.93 -10.58
C LYS A 178 -11.00 -3.76 -9.82
N THR A 179 -10.90 -2.72 -8.98
CA THR A 179 -9.67 -2.37 -8.25
C THR A 179 -9.81 -2.40 -6.72
N ALA A 180 -11.06 -2.40 -6.23
CA ALA A 180 -11.35 -2.45 -4.80
C ALA A 180 -11.14 -3.85 -4.20
N PRO A 181 -10.76 -3.95 -2.91
CA PRO A 181 -10.60 -5.22 -2.21
C PRO A 181 -11.92 -5.99 -2.14
N GLY A 182 -11.85 -7.32 -2.33
CA GLY A 182 -13.04 -8.17 -2.38
C GLY A 182 -14.04 -7.75 -3.46
N ARG A 183 -13.58 -7.13 -4.54
CA ARG A 183 -14.44 -6.54 -5.58
C ARG A 183 -15.47 -5.53 -5.04
N GLY A 184 -15.09 -4.77 -4.03
CA GLY A 184 -15.93 -3.78 -3.34
C GLY A 184 -16.70 -4.33 -2.13
N ALA A 185 -16.74 -5.64 -1.92
CA ALA A 185 -17.48 -6.26 -0.83
C ALA A 185 -16.78 -6.19 0.54
N TYR A 186 -15.46 -5.99 0.55
CA TYR A 186 -14.64 -6.07 1.78
C TYR A 186 -15.13 -5.15 2.91
N TYR A 187 -15.48 -3.91 2.57
CA TYR A 187 -16.01 -2.94 3.54
C TYR A 187 -17.53 -2.88 3.60
N GLN A 188 -18.23 -3.50 2.65
CA GLN A 188 -19.66 -3.30 2.44
C GLN A 188 -20.47 -3.57 3.71
N GLY A 189 -20.27 -4.71 4.37
CA GLY A 189 -21.04 -5.08 5.56
C GLY A 189 -20.90 -4.09 6.72
N SER A 190 -19.69 -3.58 6.98
CA SER A 190 -19.45 -2.59 8.03
C SER A 190 -19.99 -1.20 7.66
N VAL A 191 -19.90 -0.81 6.39
CA VAL A 191 -20.47 0.44 5.87
C VAL A 191 -22.00 0.42 5.94
N GLU A 192 -22.65 -0.63 5.46
CA GLU A 192 -24.10 -0.78 5.49
C GLU A 192 -24.64 -0.79 6.93
N SER A 193 -24.02 -1.56 7.82
CA SER A 193 -24.40 -1.64 9.22
C SER A 193 -24.30 -0.29 9.93
N ALA A 194 -23.18 0.42 9.74
CA ALA A 194 -22.98 1.73 10.35
C ALA A 194 -23.92 2.80 9.77
N ALA A 195 -24.10 2.82 8.45
CA ALA A 195 -25.04 3.75 7.81
C ALA A 195 -26.45 3.53 8.34
N ALA A 196 -26.92 2.28 8.44
CA ALA A 196 -28.24 1.94 8.97
C ALA A 196 -28.39 2.34 10.45
N SER A 197 -27.40 2.05 11.30
CA SER A 197 -27.43 2.39 12.74
C SER A 197 -27.48 3.90 12.98
N MET A 198 -26.90 4.71 12.09
CA MET A 198 -26.89 6.18 12.16
C MET A 198 -28.00 6.86 11.36
N GLY A 199 -28.93 6.08 10.80
CA GLY A 199 -30.06 6.60 10.01
C GLY A 199 -29.62 7.28 8.71
N LEU A 200 -28.50 6.87 8.11
CA LEU A 200 -27.99 7.42 6.86
C LEU A 200 -28.50 6.63 5.66
N LYS A 201 -28.98 7.34 4.64
CA LYS A 201 -29.29 6.74 3.34
C LYS A 201 -27.97 6.50 2.56
N LEU A 202 -27.54 5.26 2.47
CA LEU A 202 -26.36 4.88 1.69
C LEU A 202 -26.66 4.84 0.19
N VAL A 203 -25.80 5.45 -0.61
CA VAL A 203 -25.81 5.42 -2.08
C VAL A 203 -24.41 5.01 -2.55
N THR A 204 -24.27 3.78 -3.02
CA THR A 204 -22.99 3.32 -3.57
C THR A 204 -22.91 3.69 -5.06
N ALA A 205 -21.83 4.37 -5.43
CA ALA A 205 -21.53 4.74 -6.80
C ALA A 205 -20.28 3.98 -7.30
N VAL A 206 -20.48 3.24 -8.39
CA VAL A 206 -19.39 2.57 -9.10
C VAL A 206 -18.69 3.60 -10.01
N VAL A 207 -17.37 3.75 -9.84
CA VAL A 207 -16.57 4.72 -10.58
C VAL A 207 -15.37 4.02 -11.21
N GLU A 208 -15.38 3.86 -12.53
CA GLU A 208 -14.31 3.17 -13.28
C GLU A 208 -13.41 4.14 -14.04
N SER A 209 -13.85 5.39 -14.18
CA SER A 209 -13.15 6.43 -14.94
C SER A 209 -13.28 7.81 -14.29
N PRO A 210 -12.47 8.81 -14.71
CA PRO A 210 -12.65 10.21 -14.30
C PRO A 210 -14.04 10.77 -14.60
N ALA A 211 -14.66 10.36 -15.71
CA ALA A 211 -16.02 10.78 -16.08
C ALA A 211 -17.07 10.21 -15.12
N ASP A 212 -16.94 8.96 -14.71
CA ASP A 212 -17.85 8.35 -13.73
C ASP A 212 -17.72 9.02 -12.36
N ILE A 213 -16.50 9.38 -11.93
CA ILE A 213 -16.26 10.13 -10.70
C ILE A 213 -16.98 11.47 -10.73
N GLN A 214 -16.83 12.22 -11.83
CA GLN A 214 -17.52 13.50 -12.04
C GLN A 214 -19.04 13.32 -11.95
N GLN A 215 -19.58 12.39 -12.74
CA GLN A 215 -21.03 12.15 -12.80
C GLN A 215 -21.61 11.69 -11.44
N ALA A 216 -20.89 10.82 -10.74
CA ALA A 216 -21.32 10.31 -9.43
C ALA A 216 -21.41 11.42 -8.40
N ILE A 217 -20.37 12.25 -8.28
CA ILE A 217 -20.30 13.35 -7.31
C ILE A 217 -21.34 14.43 -7.66
N ASP A 218 -21.42 14.87 -8.91
CA ASP A 218 -22.40 15.89 -9.34
C ASP A 218 -23.84 15.43 -9.15
N SER A 219 -24.13 14.15 -9.43
CA SER A 219 -25.48 13.59 -9.22
C SER A 219 -25.82 13.47 -7.74
N PHE A 220 -24.87 13.03 -6.91
CA PHE A 220 -25.07 12.91 -5.47
C PHE A 220 -25.25 14.27 -4.79
N ALA A 221 -24.57 15.31 -5.27
CA ALA A 221 -24.62 16.66 -4.73
C ALA A 221 -25.91 17.41 -4.97
N ARG A 222 -26.80 16.93 -5.85
CA ARG A 222 -28.10 17.58 -6.16
C ARG A 222 -29.05 17.61 -4.97
N GLU A 223 -28.93 16.68 -4.05
CA GLU A 223 -29.73 16.64 -2.83
C GLU A 223 -28.89 17.09 -1.63
N PRO A 224 -29.47 17.83 -0.67
CA PRO A 224 -28.75 18.37 0.47
C PRO A 224 -28.37 17.31 1.52
N ASN A 225 -27.59 17.72 2.50
CA ASN A 225 -27.20 16.92 3.67
C ASN A 225 -26.47 15.62 3.32
N GLY A 226 -25.72 15.63 2.20
CA GLY A 226 -24.87 14.52 1.76
C GLY A 226 -23.43 14.64 2.26
N GLY A 227 -22.75 13.51 2.38
CA GLY A 227 -21.30 13.41 2.57
C GLY A 227 -20.74 12.23 1.77
N LEU A 228 -19.43 12.22 1.57
CA LEU A 228 -18.76 11.19 0.77
C LEU A 228 -17.89 10.28 1.66
N LEU A 229 -17.98 9.00 1.39
CA LEU A 229 -17.03 7.98 1.81
C LEU A 229 -16.26 7.49 0.58
N VAL A 230 -14.99 7.79 0.50
CA VAL A 230 -14.13 7.32 -0.59
C VAL A 230 -13.42 6.06 -0.12
N LEU A 231 -13.90 4.92 -0.59
CA LEU A 231 -13.35 3.62 -0.22
C LEU A 231 -11.95 3.42 -0.81
N PRO A 232 -11.02 2.80 -0.06
CA PRO A 232 -9.68 2.53 -0.54
C PRO A 232 -9.69 1.57 -1.73
N ASP A 233 -9.38 2.08 -2.91
CA ASP A 233 -9.09 1.32 -4.11
C ASP A 233 -8.09 2.08 -5.01
N LEU A 234 -7.51 1.40 -6.00
CA LEU A 234 -6.50 2.02 -6.86
C LEU A 234 -7.06 3.17 -7.68
N THR A 235 -8.27 3.04 -8.23
CA THR A 235 -8.89 4.07 -9.08
C THR A 235 -9.17 5.34 -8.29
N THR A 236 -9.80 5.23 -7.12
CA THR A 236 -10.07 6.40 -6.29
C THR A 236 -8.77 7.06 -5.81
N ALA A 237 -7.75 6.26 -5.49
CA ALA A 237 -6.45 6.76 -5.03
C ALA A 237 -5.67 7.51 -6.13
N THR A 238 -5.69 7.03 -7.37
CA THR A 238 -4.99 7.69 -8.49
C THR A 238 -5.72 8.95 -8.97
N HIS A 239 -7.04 9.01 -8.81
CA HIS A 239 -7.87 10.18 -9.15
C HIS A 239 -8.24 11.06 -7.95
N ARG A 240 -7.50 10.97 -6.85
CA ARG A 240 -7.80 11.67 -5.59
C ARG A 240 -7.90 13.18 -5.72
N ALA A 241 -7.01 13.79 -6.51
CA ALA A 241 -7.05 15.24 -6.74
C ALA A 241 -8.36 15.69 -7.38
N GLN A 242 -8.89 14.91 -8.34
CA GLN A 242 -10.19 15.16 -8.95
C GLN A 242 -11.32 15.02 -7.93
N ILE A 243 -11.32 13.96 -7.12
CA ILE A 243 -12.35 13.72 -6.10
C ILE A 243 -12.39 14.89 -5.10
N ILE A 244 -11.24 15.32 -4.61
CA ILE A 244 -11.12 16.46 -3.69
C ILE A 244 -11.64 17.74 -4.35
N ALA A 245 -11.20 18.02 -5.59
CA ALA A 245 -11.62 19.21 -6.32
C ALA A 245 -13.13 19.25 -6.61
N LEU A 246 -13.78 18.09 -6.80
CA LEU A 246 -15.22 17.98 -7.02
C LEU A 246 -16.03 18.11 -5.71
N ALA A 247 -15.52 17.59 -4.60
CA ALA A 247 -16.22 17.67 -3.31
C ALA A 247 -16.35 19.13 -2.79
N ALA A 248 -15.33 19.96 -3.02
CA ALA A 248 -15.22 21.31 -2.48
C ALA A 248 -16.35 22.26 -2.93
N PRO A 249 -16.65 22.48 -4.24
CA PRO A 249 -17.70 23.39 -4.69
C PRO A 249 -19.10 22.96 -4.27
N HIS A 250 -19.31 21.64 -4.09
CA HIS A 250 -20.58 21.09 -3.62
C HIS A 250 -20.71 21.10 -2.09
N ARG A 251 -19.69 21.56 -1.37
CA ARG A 251 -19.62 21.54 0.10
C ARG A 251 -19.91 20.16 0.69
N LEU A 252 -19.42 19.10 0.04
CA LEU A 252 -19.59 17.73 0.50
C LEU A 252 -18.48 17.38 1.51
N PRO A 253 -18.81 17.19 2.79
CA PRO A 253 -17.85 16.64 3.73
C PRO A 253 -17.47 15.23 3.28
N ALA A 254 -16.16 14.93 3.29
CA ALA A 254 -15.67 13.65 2.80
C ALA A 254 -14.67 13.02 3.77
N VAL A 255 -14.75 11.70 3.93
CA VAL A 255 -13.79 10.91 4.68
C VAL A 255 -13.08 9.92 3.77
N TYR A 256 -11.80 9.73 4.04
CA TYR A 256 -10.88 8.97 3.21
C TYR A 256 -10.11 7.92 4.03
N GLY A 257 -9.72 6.83 3.39
CA GLY A 257 -8.96 5.76 4.04
C GLY A 257 -7.43 5.93 4.01
N ILE A 258 -6.90 7.00 3.37
CA ILE A 258 -5.46 7.20 3.18
C ILE A 258 -5.09 8.66 3.42
N LYS A 259 -3.99 8.89 4.13
CA LYS A 259 -3.52 10.21 4.58
C LYS A 259 -3.41 11.25 3.47
N PHE A 260 -2.88 10.89 2.31
CA PHE A 260 -2.63 11.84 1.23
C PHE A 260 -3.89 12.62 0.76
N TYR A 261 -5.08 12.06 0.95
CA TYR A 261 -6.29 12.84 0.66
C TYR A 261 -6.44 14.07 1.54
N ALA A 262 -6.16 13.95 2.84
CA ALA A 262 -6.25 15.08 3.76
C ALA A 262 -5.12 16.08 3.54
N THR A 263 -3.90 15.61 3.28
CA THR A 263 -2.73 16.49 3.00
C THR A 263 -2.88 17.27 1.68
N GLU A 264 -3.57 16.70 0.68
CA GLU A 264 -3.86 17.33 -0.60
C GLU A 264 -5.15 18.17 -0.61
N GLY A 265 -5.79 18.39 0.55
CA GLY A 265 -6.94 19.30 0.68
C GLY A 265 -8.29 18.63 0.93
N GLY A 266 -8.37 17.31 1.10
CA GLY A 266 -9.55 16.62 1.59
C GLY A 266 -9.85 16.96 3.05
N LEU A 267 -11.08 16.71 3.51
CA LEU A 267 -11.52 17.10 4.86
C LEU A 267 -10.82 16.31 5.96
N MET A 268 -10.86 14.99 5.88
CA MET A 268 -10.21 14.12 6.86
C MET A 268 -9.91 12.73 6.33
N SER A 269 -8.89 12.11 6.87
CA SER A 269 -8.56 10.71 6.60
C SER A 269 -8.34 9.94 7.89
N TYR A 270 -8.71 8.65 7.88
CA TYR A 270 -8.37 7.71 8.93
C TYR A 270 -7.94 6.37 8.31
N GLY A 271 -6.70 5.97 8.55
CA GLY A 271 -6.14 4.75 7.96
C GLY A 271 -4.77 4.41 8.49
N ALA A 272 -4.23 3.28 8.03
CA ALA A 272 -2.87 2.89 8.36
C ALA A 272 -1.86 3.93 7.87
N ASP A 273 -0.78 4.14 8.63
CA ASP A 273 0.35 4.97 8.21
C ASP A 273 1.10 4.27 7.05
N PRO A 274 1.02 4.80 5.81
CA PRO A 274 1.68 4.16 4.69
C PRO A 274 3.20 4.18 4.83
N THR A 275 3.76 5.24 5.41
CA THR A 275 5.21 5.38 5.62
C THR A 275 5.75 4.29 6.55
N ASP A 276 5.00 3.94 7.61
CA ASP A 276 5.35 2.81 8.48
C ASP A 276 5.33 1.48 7.72
N LEU A 277 4.30 1.23 6.91
CA LEU A 277 4.21 0.01 6.10
C LEU A 277 5.39 -0.12 5.14
N TYR A 278 5.77 0.96 4.45
CA TYR A 278 6.93 0.98 3.56
C TYR A 278 8.23 0.74 4.32
N ARG A 279 8.41 1.36 5.48
CA ARG A 279 9.59 1.14 6.34
C ARG A 279 9.70 -0.31 6.79
N ARG A 280 8.59 -0.90 7.24
CA ARG A 280 8.54 -2.29 7.68
C ARG A 280 8.76 -3.28 6.54
N SER A 281 8.28 -3.00 5.35
CA SER A 281 8.47 -3.86 4.18
C SER A 281 9.94 -4.06 3.79
N ALA A 282 10.79 -3.08 4.08
CA ALA A 282 12.23 -3.19 3.85
C ALA A 282 12.86 -4.36 4.63
N THR A 283 12.30 -4.73 5.78
CA THR A 283 12.78 -5.89 6.55
C THR A 283 12.49 -7.21 5.85
N TYR A 284 11.36 -7.32 5.13
CA TYR A 284 11.02 -8.51 4.35
C TYR A 284 11.87 -8.59 3.08
N ILE A 285 12.07 -7.47 2.42
CA ILE A 285 12.98 -7.37 1.26
C ILE A 285 14.41 -7.74 1.69
N ASP A 286 14.92 -7.27 2.83
CA ASP A 286 16.23 -7.66 3.37
C ASP A 286 16.38 -9.17 3.52
N ARG A 287 15.38 -9.84 4.11
CA ARG A 287 15.38 -11.29 4.31
C ARG A 287 15.43 -12.03 2.96
N PHE A 288 14.67 -11.59 1.95
CA PHE A 288 14.69 -12.20 0.61
C PHE A 288 16.00 -11.95 -0.12
N LEU A 289 16.54 -10.75 -0.05
CA LEU A 289 17.85 -10.45 -0.63
C LEU A 289 18.98 -11.28 0.02
N ARG A 290 18.80 -11.72 1.27
CA ARG A 290 19.70 -12.66 1.96
C ARG A 290 19.39 -14.13 1.67
N GLY A 291 18.37 -14.44 0.86
CA GLY A 291 18.04 -15.79 0.38
C GLY A 291 16.99 -16.55 1.19
N GLU A 292 16.22 -15.87 2.04
CA GLU A 292 15.09 -16.48 2.73
C GLU A 292 13.95 -16.76 1.75
N LYS A 293 13.16 -17.81 2.03
CA LYS A 293 12.02 -18.19 1.18
C LYS A 293 10.75 -17.45 1.60
N PRO A 294 9.94 -16.95 0.66
CA PRO A 294 8.76 -16.14 0.96
C PRO A 294 7.69 -16.86 1.80
N GLY A 295 7.50 -18.16 1.62
CA GLY A 295 6.50 -18.94 2.35
C GLY A 295 6.70 -19.01 3.88
N ALA A 296 7.87 -18.58 4.39
CA ALA A 296 8.16 -18.53 5.83
C ALA A 296 7.73 -17.22 6.50
N LEU A 297 7.35 -16.19 5.73
CA LEU A 297 7.01 -14.87 6.26
C LEU A 297 5.51 -14.66 6.31
N PRO A 298 4.92 -14.47 7.50
CA PRO A 298 3.50 -14.18 7.64
C PRO A 298 3.16 -12.80 7.06
N VAL A 299 1.92 -12.61 6.60
CA VAL A 299 1.41 -11.30 6.25
C VAL A 299 1.19 -10.49 7.52
N GLN A 300 1.58 -9.23 7.51
CA GLN A 300 1.48 -8.31 8.64
C GLN A 300 0.27 -7.38 8.48
N ALA A 301 -0.49 -7.24 9.55
CA ALA A 301 -1.48 -6.18 9.67
C ALA A 301 -0.82 -4.84 10.04
N PRO A 302 -1.50 -3.70 9.77
CA PRO A 302 -1.03 -2.42 10.24
C PRO A 302 -1.04 -2.37 11.78
N VAL A 303 -0.06 -1.70 12.36
CA VAL A 303 0.05 -1.50 13.81
C VAL A 303 -0.14 -0.03 14.20
N LYS A 304 -0.13 0.86 13.21
CA LYS A 304 -0.29 2.29 13.38
C LYS A 304 -1.38 2.79 12.44
N PHE A 305 -2.37 3.46 13.01
CA PHE A 305 -3.41 4.19 12.29
C PHE A 305 -3.28 5.67 12.62
N GLU A 306 -3.61 6.52 11.66
CA GLU A 306 -3.55 7.97 11.81
C GLU A 306 -4.89 8.60 11.44
N LEU A 307 -5.36 9.49 12.30
CA LEU A 307 -6.45 10.42 12.02
C LEU A 307 -5.84 11.77 11.63
N VAL A 308 -6.08 12.20 10.41
CA VAL A 308 -5.64 13.51 9.90
C VAL A 308 -6.86 14.37 9.58
N ILE A 309 -6.89 15.59 10.07
CA ILE A 309 -8.00 16.54 9.87
C ILE A 309 -7.46 17.81 9.25
N ASN A 310 -8.08 18.27 8.16
CA ASN A 310 -7.73 19.53 7.50
C ASN A 310 -8.73 20.63 7.93
N LEU A 311 -8.29 21.50 8.84
CA LEU A 311 -9.12 22.61 9.34
C LEU A 311 -9.37 23.68 8.27
N LYS A 312 -8.46 23.90 7.31
CA LYS A 312 -8.71 24.81 6.18
C LYS A 312 -9.91 24.34 5.37
N THR A 313 -9.97 23.05 5.10
CA THR A 313 -11.06 22.43 4.35
C THR A 313 -12.34 22.41 5.17
N ALA A 314 -12.28 22.07 6.46
CA ALA A 314 -13.44 22.15 7.35
C ALA A 314 -14.05 23.58 7.35
N LYS A 315 -13.22 24.61 7.51
CA LYS A 315 -13.63 26.01 7.47
C LYS A 315 -14.26 26.40 6.12
N ALA A 316 -13.67 25.96 5.01
CA ALA A 316 -14.20 26.22 3.67
C ALA A 316 -15.56 25.55 3.43
N LEU A 317 -15.79 24.39 4.06
CA LEU A 317 -17.07 23.68 4.05
C LEU A 317 -18.11 24.27 5.02
N GLY A 318 -17.72 25.20 5.89
CA GLY A 318 -18.58 25.76 6.95
C GLY A 318 -18.80 24.79 8.11
N LEU A 319 -17.86 23.88 8.34
CA LEU A 319 -17.90 22.89 9.42
C LEU A 319 -17.06 23.37 10.62
N ASP A 320 -17.60 23.20 11.80
CA ASP A 320 -16.88 23.38 13.06
C ASP A 320 -16.40 22.01 13.57
N VAL A 321 -15.08 21.83 13.60
CA VAL A 321 -14.48 20.57 14.04
C VAL A 321 -14.49 20.52 15.56
N PRO A 322 -15.21 19.59 16.18
CA PRO A 322 -15.26 19.50 17.63
C PRO A 322 -13.88 19.39 18.26
N TRP A 323 -13.66 20.09 19.37
CA TRP A 323 -12.38 20.10 20.09
C TRP A 323 -11.87 18.69 20.43
N PHE A 324 -12.76 17.82 20.91
CA PHE A 324 -12.40 16.45 21.26
C PHE A 324 -11.91 15.63 20.05
N LEU A 325 -12.41 15.95 18.85
CA LEU A 325 -11.97 15.28 17.62
C LEU A 325 -10.59 15.77 17.19
N GLN A 326 -10.33 17.09 17.33
CA GLN A 326 -8.99 17.66 17.09
C GLN A 326 -7.94 17.06 18.05
N GLN A 327 -8.30 16.85 19.33
CA GLN A 327 -7.41 16.24 20.33
C GLN A 327 -7.11 14.75 20.04
N ARG A 328 -7.97 14.07 19.31
CA ARG A 328 -7.78 12.66 18.90
C ARG A 328 -7.03 12.53 17.59
N ALA A 329 -6.88 13.63 16.84
CA ALA A 329 -6.15 13.61 15.58
C ALA A 329 -4.64 13.47 15.83
N ASP A 330 -3.98 12.62 15.03
CA ASP A 330 -2.53 12.49 15.02
C ASP A 330 -1.89 13.69 14.29
N GLU A 331 -2.62 14.29 13.35
CA GLU A 331 -2.21 15.48 12.62
C GLU A 331 -3.41 16.40 12.33
N VAL A 332 -3.24 17.68 12.58
CA VAL A 332 -4.20 18.73 12.25
C VAL A 332 -3.53 19.71 11.29
N ILE A 333 -4.09 19.88 10.10
CA ILE A 333 -3.60 20.78 9.04
C ILE A 333 -4.32 22.12 9.17
N GLU A 334 -3.55 23.20 9.51
CA GLU A 334 -4.03 24.57 9.70
C GLU A 334 -3.79 25.45 8.48
#